data_22e608780b0b05fb4ce4b5f632626436
#
_entry.id   22e608780b0b05fb4ce4b5f632626436
#
_cell.length_a   1.000
_cell.length_b   1.000
_cell.length_c   1.000
_cell.angle_alpha   90.00
_cell.angle_beta   90.00
_cell.angle_gamma   90.00
#
_symmetry.space_group_name_H-M   'P 1'
#
loop_
_entity.id
_entity.type
_entity.pdbx_description
1 polymer ?
#
loop_
_entity_poly.entity_id
_entity_poly.type
_entity_poly.pdbx_seq_one_letter_code
_entity_poly.pdbx_strand_id
1 'polypeptide(L)'
;ICVNQNIMKKFIYTTVLFFTAFYSFGQYFLIYEFESENQSDTMEMFDLMMSTTKEVVGKDLNMVTFQKELSNTHFLVRTYASLQEWVDEDKASEEINPQVFQKLSGVENIQEKFLAMQKATDGKGARLFELLPEYSNMSPYLAMSNEEKKEYKYRRVVLYDLTDAGEQAFLANQKFWIDSDKELGVDYLYALMKPVFATDADYMLVLLDKSRFDYHKNWSDRMDKRFSDEDFNANYEKIEKDPVSSVVEEWNLNLLEEFIY
;
A
#
# COMPACT_ATOMS: atom_id res chain seq x y z
N ILE A 1 36.67 27.67 -24.74
CA ILE A 1 35.25 27.31 -25.01
C ILE A 1 34.49 27.64 -23.72
N CYS A 2 33.91 28.86 -23.62
CA CYS A 2 33.05 29.25 -22.49
C CYS A 2 31.70 28.55 -22.66
N VAL A 3 31.48 27.49 -21.91
CA VAL A 3 30.15 26.89 -21.78
C VAL A 3 29.31 27.85 -20.96
N ASN A 4 28.20 28.29 -21.55
CA ASN A 4 27.30 29.28 -20.95
C ASN A 4 26.73 28.73 -19.64
N GLN A 5 27.16 29.25 -18.50
CA GLN A 5 26.76 28.82 -17.15
C GLN A 5 25.22 28.80 -16.95
N ASN A 6 24.47 29.63 -17.69
CA ASN A 6 23.01 29.64 -17.64
C ASN A 6 22.36 28.42 -18.29
N ILE A 7 22.99 27.85 -19.35
CA ILE A 7 22.51 26.62 -19.98
C ILE A 7 22.76 25.43 -19.06
N MET A 8 23.93 25.39 -18.42
CA MET A 8 24.27 24.31 -17.47
C MET A 8 23.39 24.35 -16.22
N LYS A 9 23.07 25.53 -15.68
CA LYS A 9 22.12 25.68 -14.57
C LYS A 9 20.70 25.24 -14.96
N LYS A 10 20.19 25.63 -16.13
CA LYS A 10 18.89 25.15 -16.63
C LYS A 10 18.86 23.65 -16.82
N PHE A 11 19.93 23.06 -17.35
CA PHE A 11 20.02 21.61 -17.52
C PHE A 11 20.04 20.87 -16.17
N ILE A 12 20.78 21.36 -15.19
CA ILE A 12 20.81 20.80 -13.82
C ILE A 12 19.43 20.94 -13.15
N TYR A 13 18.76 22.09 -13.25
CA TYR A 13 17.43 22.26 -12.68
C TYR A 13 16.38 21.39 -13.37
N THR A 14 16.45 21.23 -14.70
CA THR A 14 15.54 20.33 -15.44
C THR A 14 15.80 18.87 -15.10
N THR A 15 17.05 18.47 -14.97
CA THR A 15 17.42 17.09 -14.58
C THR A 15 17.04 16.78 -13.14
N VAL A 16 17.27 17.73 -12.21
CA VAL A 16 16.86 17.59 -10.80
C VAL A 16 15.32 17.55 -10.67
N LEU A 17 14.59 18.39 -11.42
CA LEU A 17 13.12 18.35 -11.45
C LEU A 17 12.58 17.04 -12.08
N PHE A 18 13.26 16.50 -13.10
CA PHE A 18 12.89 15.21 -13.68
C PHE A 18 13.13 14.05 -12.70
N PHE A 19 14.23 14.07 -11.96
CA PHE A 19 14.50 13.05 -10.92
C PHE A 19 13.59 13.20 -9.71
N THR A 20 13.23 14.41 -9.27
CA THR A 20 12.30 14.63 -8.15
C THR A 20 10.86 14.24 -8.50
N ALA A 21 10.44 14.33 -9.78
CA ALA A 21 9.11 13.88 -10.19
C ALA A 21 8.96 12.34 -10.18
N PHE A 22 10.04 11.57 -10.29
CA PHE A 22 10.03 10.12 -10.17
C PHE A 22 10.07 9.61 -8.72
N TYR A 23 10.46 10.44 -7.75
CA TYR A 23 10.57 10.05 -6.34
C TYR A 23 9.33 10.33 -5.49
N SER A 24 8.23 10.85 -6.07
CA SER A 24 7.02 11.17 -5.31
C SER A 24 6.02 10.02 -5.15
N PHE A 25 6.36 8.82 -5.60
CA PHE A 25 5.49 7.66 -5.46
C PHE A 25 6.08 6.72 -4.41
N GLY A 26 5.33 6.49 -3.34
CA GLY A 26 5.72 5.53 -2.31
C GLY A 26 6.07 4.20 -2.96
N GLN A 27 7.36 3.84 -2.91
CA GLN A 27 7.87 2.57 -3.43
C GLN A 27 7.85 1.49 -2.36
N TYR A 28 7.76 1.89 -1.09
CA TYR A 28 7.79 0.99 0.06
C TYR A 28 6.56 1.20 0.92
N PHE A 29 5.98 0.11 1.38
CA PHE A 29 4.77 0.07 2.19
C PHE A 29 5.05 -0.68 3.48
N LEU A 30 5.08 0.03 4.59
CA LEU A 30 5.15 -0.55 5.92
C LEU A 30 3.72 -0.78 6.42
N ILE A 31 3.39 -2.02 6.70
CA ILE A 31 2.07 -2.46 7.11
C ILE A 31 2.16 -2.99 8.53
N TYR A 32 1.48 -2.31 9.47
CA TYR A 32 1.28 -2.80 10.84
C TYR A 32 -0.08 -3.46 10.93
N GLU A 33 -0.10 -4.70 11.36
CA GLU A 33 -1.33 -5.45 11.62
C GLU A 33 -1.60 -5.51 13.11
N PHE A 34 -2.84 -5.22 13.52
CA PHE A 34 -3.28 -5.36 14.89
C PHE A 34 -4.77 -5.75 14.98
N GLU A 35 -5.13 -6.44 16.04
CA GLU A 35 -6.51 -6.71 16.40
C GLU A 35 -6.91 -5.85 17.60
N SER A 36 -8.19 -5.45 17.67
CA SER A 36 -8.72 -4.71 18.82
C SER A 36 -10.03 -5.28 19.32
N GLU A 37 -10.08 -5.65 20.60
CA GLU A 37 -11.30 -6.06 21.28
C GLU A 37 -12.23 -4.87 21.56
N ASN A 38 -11.68 -3.65 21.66
CA ASN A 38 -12.41 -2.40 21.82
C ASN A 38 -12.00 -1.40 20.74
N GLN A 39 -12.63 -1.54 19.57
CA GLN A 39 -12.29 -0.75 18.39
C GLN A 39 -12.44 0.75 18.62
N SER A 40 -13.51 1.19 19.31
CA SER A 40 -13.77 2.62 19.52
C SER A 40 -12.64 3.29 20.31
N ASP A 41 -12.29 2.74 21.47
CA ASP A 41 -11.27 3.33 22.35
C ASP A 41 -9.88 3.23 21.71
N THR A 42 -9.62 2.10 21.00
CA THR A 42 -8.33 1.91 20.30
C THR A 42 -8.17 2.95 19.20
N MET A 43 -9.19 3.16 18.36
CA MET A 43 -9.11 4.09 17.25
C MET A 43 -9.11 5.55 17.72
N GLU A 44 -9.85 5.89 18.78
CA GLU A 44 -9.78 7.23 19.42
C GLU A 44 -8.36 7.53 19.89
N MET A 45 -7.72 6.58 20.56
CA MET A 45 -6.35 6.78 21.04
C MET A 45 -5.33 6.82 19.89
N PHE A 46 -5.54 6.00 18.86
CA PHE A 46 -4.73 6.03 17.65
C PHE A 46 -4.81 7.37 16.94
N ASP A 47 -6.02 7.89 16.73
CA ASP A 47 -6.24 9.20 16.14
C ASP A 47 -5.53 10.31 16.93
N LEU A 48 -5.69 10.30 18.24
CA LEU A 48 -5.03 11.25 19.12
C LEU A 48 -3.50 11.20 19.00
N MET A 49 -2.91 10.00 18.96
CA MET A 49 -1.46 9.82 18.79
C MET A 49 -0.98 10.30 17.41
N MET A 50 -1.67 9.91 16.34
CA MET A 50 -1.25 10.25 14.97
C MET A 50 -1.45 11.74 14.67
N SER A 51 -2.57 12.33 15.09
CA SER A 51 -2.83 13.76 14.95
C SER A 51 -1.80 14.59 15.73
N THR A 52 -1.43 14.17 16.96
CA THR A 52 -0.38 14.82 17.74
C THR A 52 0.99 14.67 17.07
N THR A 53 1.29 13.49 16.51
CA THR A 53 2.54 13.25 15.77
C THR A 53 2.62 14.16 14.54
N LYS A 54 1.57 14.21 13.74
CA LYS A 54 1.46 15.10 12.58
C LYS A 54 1.70 16.58 12.98
N GLU A 55 1.13 17.02 14.09
CA GLU A 55 1.31 18.37 14.60
C GLU A 55 2.78 18.64 15.03
N VAL A 56 3.43 17.67 15.70
CA VAL A 56 4.84 17.79 16.11
C VAL A 56 5.78 17.81 14.90
N VAL A 57 5.52 16.92 13.94
CA VAL A 57 6.34 16.79 12.71
C VAL A 57 6.10 17.94 11.74
N GLY A 58 4.90 18.54 11.75
CA GLY A 58 4.52 19.67 10.88
C GLY A 58 4.28 19.29 9.40
N LYS A 59 4.07 18.01 9.11
CA LYS A 59 3.77 17.50 7.76
C LYS A 59 2.83 16.28 7.83
N ASP A 60 2.25 15.92 6.68
CA ASP A 60 1.47 14.69 6.56
C ASP A 60 2.35 13.45 6.80
N LEU A 61 1.79 12.44 7.45
CA LEU A 61 2.52 11.21 7.81
C LEU A 61 2.49 10.15 6.69
N ASN A 62 1.75 10.40 5.60
CA ASN A 62 1.52 9.44 4.50
C ASN A 62 1.04 8.09 5.03
N MET A 63 0.07 8.14 5.93
CA MET A 63 -0.42 6.99 6.66
C MET A 63 -1.93 6.88 6.52
N VAL A 64 -2.41 5.67 6.29
CA VAL A 64 -3.84 5.35 6.18
C VAL A 64 -4.16 4.09 6.96
N THR A 65 -5.40 3.99 7.45
CA THR A 65 -5.87 2.82 8.18
C THR A 65 -6.94 2.08 7.40
N PHE A 66 -6.83 0.77 7.34
CA PHE A 66 -7.83 -0.12 6.78
C PHE A 66 -8.36 -1.07 7.87
N GLN A 67 -9.61 -1.47 7.71
CA GLN A 67 -10.21 -2.55 8.51
C GLN A 67 -10.49 -3.75 7.61
N LYS A 68 -10.13 -4.95 8.08
CA LYS A 68 -10.50 -6.21 7.45
C LYS A 68 -12.01 -6.44 7.62
N GLU A 69 -12.70 -6.76 6.54
CA GLU A 69 -14.13 -7.00 6.57
C GLU A 69 -14.51 -8.12 7.55
N LEU A 70 -15.60 -7.90 8.27
CA LEU A 70 -16.16 -8.86 9.24
C LEU A 70 -15.15 -9.30 10.32
N SER A 71 -14.18 -8.43 10.63
CA SER A 71 -13.12 -8.70 11.60
C SER A 71 -12.86 -7.46 12.46
N ASN A 72 -12.19 -7.67 13.58
CA ASN A 72 -11.61 -6.62 14.42
C ASN A 72 -10.13 -6.33 14.08
N THR A 73 -9.65 -6.87 12.97
CA THR A 73 -8.27 -6.69 12.48
C THR A 73 -8.16 -5.38 11.69
N HIS A 74 -7.12 -4.62 11.98
CA HIS A 74 -6.80 -3.35 11.36
C HIS A 74 -5.39 -3.40 10.76
N PHE A 75 -5.23 -2.66 9.67
CA PHE A 75 -3.94 -2.48 9.00
C PHE A 75 -3.62 -0.99 8.92
N LEU A 76 -2.55 -0.60 9.57
CA LEU A 76 -1.99 0.74 9.42
C LEU A 76 -0.93 0.68 8.34
N VAL A 77 -1.17 1.37 7.24
CA VAL A 77 -0.28 1.37 6.07
C VAL A 77 0.41 2.71 5.96
N ARG A 78 1.73 2.68 5.97
CA ARG A 78 2.58 3.85 5.77
C ARG A 78 3.40 3.71 4.51
N THR A 79 3.53 4.80 3.74
CA THR A 79 4.24 4.80 2.47
C THR A 79 5.52 5.62 2.55
N TYR A 80 6.59 5.12 1.92
CA TYR A 80 7.90 5.77 1.83
C TYR A 80 8.40 5.80 0.39
N ALA A 81 9.05 6.87 -0.01
CA ALA A 81 9.65 6.97 -1.33
C ALA A 81 10.92 6.11 -1.47
N SER A 82 11.58 5.77 -0.36
CA SER A 82 12.80 4.96 -0.34
C SER A 82 13.00 4.27 1.02
N LEU A 83 13.82 3.22 1.04
CA LEU A 83 14.29 2.60 2.30
C LEU A 83 15.06 3.59 3.17
N GLN A 84 15.80 4.54 2.56
CA GLN A 84 16.53 5.55 3.32
C GLN A 84 15.58 6.48 4.06
N GLU A 85 14.48 6.88 3.44
CA GLU A 85 13.44 7.69 4.10
C GLU A 85 12.86 6.97 5.32
N TRP A 86 12.56 5.68 5.19
CA TRP A 86 12.12 4.87 6.33
C TRP A 86 13.16 4.84 7.46
N VAL A 87 14.44 4.58 7.14
CA VAL A 87 15.54 4.54 8.13
C VAL A 87 15.75 5.91 8.80
N ASP A 88 15.67 7.00 8.02
CA ASP A 88 15.87 8.35 8.55
C ASP A 88 14.72 8.75 9.48
N GLU A 89 13.51 8.33 9.14
CA GLU A 89 12.33 8.57 9.98
C GLU A 89 12.33 7.72 11.25
N ASP A 90 12.76 6.47 11.18
CA ASP A 90 12.93 5.61 12.36
C ASP A 90 13.90 6.26 13.36
N LYS A 91 15.05 6.77 12.88
CA LYS A 91 15.99 7.53 13.71
C LYS A 91 15.38 8.82 14.27
N ALA A 92 14.66 9.58 13.44
CA ALA A 92 14.03 10.81 13.87
C ALA A 92 12.94 10.56 14.94
N SER A 93 12.36 9.38 14.98
CA SER A 93 11.35 8.99 15.97
C SER A 93 11.89 9.09 17.42
N GLU A 94 13.18 8.87 17.63
CA GLU A 94 13.83 8.99 18.95
C GLU A 94 13.72 10.43 19.52
N GLU A 95 13.74 11.45 18.63
CA GLU A 95 13.61 12.86 19.01
C GLU A 95 12.14 13.32 19.00
N ILE A 96 11.32 12.75 18.13
CA ILE A 96 9.91 13.13 17.94
C ILE A 96 9.05 12.55 19.07
N ASN A 97 9.22 11.27 19.42
CA ASN A 97 8.39 10.58 20.40
C ASN A 97 8.32 11.29 21.77
N PRO A 98 9.43 11.76 22.37
CA PRO A 98 9.36 12.54 23.61
C PRO A 98 8.50 13.79 23.52
N GLN A 99 8.53 14.50 22.38
CA GLN A 99 7.73 15.69 22.15
C GLN A 99 6.24 15.37 22.02
N VAL A 100 5.91 14.28 21.32
CA VAL A 100 4.54 13.75 21.22
C VAL A 100 4.01 13.38 22.60
N PHE A 101 4.77 12.61 23.39
CA PHE A 101 4.38 12.24 24.76
C PHE A 101 4.23 13.46 25.68
N GLN A 102 5.08 14.46 25.53
CA GLN A 102 4.95 15.71 26.28
C GLN A 102 3.63 16.44 25.96
N LYS A 103 3.26 16.53 24.69
CA LYS A 103 1.95 17.12 24.28
C LYS A 103 0.79 16.29 24.81
N LEU A 104 0.83 14.98 24.63
CA LEU A 104 -0.22 14.08 25.08
C LEU A 104 -0.39 14.11 26.60
N SER A 105 0.66 14.39 27.37
CA SER A 105 0.57 14.47 28.85
C SER A 105 -0.37 15.59 29.35
N GLY A 106 -0.71 16.55 28.49
CA GLY A 106 -1.69 17.60 28.79
C GLY A 106 -3.15 17.17 28.52
N VAL A 107 -3.38 15.99 27.95
CA VAL A 107 -4.72 15.48 27.67
C VAL A 107 -5.30 14.79 28.91
N GLU A 108 -6.54 15.11 29.23
CA GLU A 108 -7.23 14.51 30.40
C GLU A 108 -7.34 12.99 30.26
N ASN A 109 -7.01 12.27 31.32
CA ASN A 109 -7.09 10.80 31.42
C ASN A 109 -6.23 10.03 30.38
N ILE A 110 -5.19 10.67 29.81
CA ILE A 110 -4.36 10.06 28.75
C ILE A 110 -3.74 8.72 29.16
N GLN A 111 -3.32 8.58 30.41
CA GLN A 111 -2.71 7.33 30.90
C GLN A 111 -3.74 6.21 30.96
N GLU A 112 -4.98 6.49 31.35
CA GLU A 112 -6.07 5.51 31.38
C GLU A 112 -6.45 5.08 29.97
N LYS A 113 -6.56 6.04 29.02
CA LYS A 113 -6.83 5.77 27.60
C LYS A 113 -5.73 4.92 26.97
N PHE A 114 -4.48 5.24 27.23
CA PHE A 114 -3.34 4.48 26.73
C PHE A 114 -3.31 3.04 27.26
N LEU A 115 -3.55 2.86 28.57
CA LEU A 115 -3.61 1.53 29.19
C LEU A 115 -4.83 0.73 28.68
N ALA A 116 -5.97 1.38 28.43
CA ALA A 116 -7.15 0.74 27.85
C ALA A 116 -6.85 0.25 26.43
N MET A 117 -6.25 1.09 25.58
CA MET A 117 -5.81 0.72 24.25
C MET A 117 -4.82 -0.47 24.30
N GLN A 118 -3.78 -0.40 25.12
CA GLN A 118 -2.79 -1.48 25.24
C GLN A 118 -3.42 -2.83 25.65
N LYS A 119 -4.41 -2.81 26.52
CA LYS A 119 -5.11 -4.03 26.93
C LYS A 119 -6.05 -4.58 25.85
N ALA A 120 -6.64 -3.71 25.05
CA ALA A 120 -7.59 -4.07 24.02
C ALA A 120 -6.92 -4.45 22.68
N THR A 121 -5.63 -4.14 22.52
CA THR A 121 -4.93 -4.29 21.22
C THR A 121 -3.90 -5.42 21.29
N ASP A 122 -3.97 -6.33 20.31
CA ASP A 122 -2.98 -7.36 20.05
C ASP A 122 -2.26 -7.06 18.73
N GLY A 123 -0.99 -6.66 18.82
CA GLY A 123 -0.15 -6.38 17.65
C GLY A 123 0.34 -7.67 17.00
N LYS A 124 0.03 -7.86 15.73
CA LYS A 124 0.44 -9.03 14.93
C LYS A 124 1.79 -8.86 14.24
N GLY A 125 2.35 -7.65 14.29
CA GLY A 125 3.65 -7.33 13.73
C GLY A 125 3.60 -6.30 12.60
N ALA A 126 4.78 -6.07 12.02
CA ALA A 126 4.99 -5.17 10.90
C ALA A 126 5.61 -5.91 9.72
N ARG A 127 5.20 -5.57 8.51
CA ARG A 127 5.70 -6.13 7.25
C ARG A 127 6.08 -4.98 6.33
N LEU A 128 7.21 -5.08 5.66
CA LEU A 128 7.64 -4.09 4.67
C LEU A 128 7.63 -4.71 3.28
N PHE A 129 7.00 -4.02 2.34
CA PHE A 129 6.90 -4.42 0.95
C PHE A 129 7.47 -3.35 0.04
N GLU A 130 8.07 -3.78 -1.08
CA GLU A 130 8.50 -2.94 -2.19
C GLU A 130 7.53 -3.08 -3.36
N LEU A 131 7.06 -1.96 -3.90
CA LEU A 131 6.24 -1.95 -5.12
C LEU A 131 7.09 -2.36 -6.32
N LEU A 132 6.52 -3.19 -7.19
CA LEU A 132 7.08 -3.53 -8.49
C LEU A 132 6.34 -2.77 -9.60
N PRO A 133 6.81 -1.58 -10.01
CA PRO A 133 6.06 -0.70 -10.92
C PRO A 133 5.79 -1.32 -12.29
N GLU A 134 6.73 -2.13 -12.80
CA GLU A 134 6.60 -2.80 -14.12
C GLU A 134 5.53 -3.92 -14.13
N TYR A 135 5.14 -4.39 -12.94
CA TYR A 135 4.09 -5.40 -12.73
C TYR A 135 2.85 -4.82 -12.03
N SER A 136 2.66 -3.50 -12.13
CA SER A 136 1.58 -2.77 -11.45
C SER A 136 0.91 -1.80 -12.40
N ASN A 137 -0.38 -1.52 -12.19
CA ASN A 137 -1.11 -0.46 -12.88
C ASN A 137 -1.60 0.60 -11.88
N MET A 138 -0.64 1.31 -11.28
CA MET A 138 -0.93 2.34 -10.28
C MET A 138 -0.82 3.78 -10.83
N SER A 139 -0.27 3.97 -12.03
CA SER A 139 -0.07 5.31 -12.61
C SER A 139 -1.35 6.14 -12.68
N PRO A 140 -2.52 5.58 -13.09
CA PRO A 140 -3.77 6.34 -13.08
C PRO A 140 -4.18 6.80 -11.68
N TYR A 141 -4.08 5.92 -10.67
CA TYR A 141 -4.40 6.26 -9.28
C TYR A 141 -3.45 7.32 -8.72
N LEU A 142 -2.17 7.22 -9.03
CA LEU A 142 -1.16 8.16 -8.55
C LEU A 142 -1.36 9.57 -9.13
N ALA A 143 -1.88 9.67 -10.36
CA ALA A 143 -2.21 10.94 -11.01
C ALA A 143 -3.48 11.61 -10.48
N MET A 144 -4.33 10.89 -9.72
CA MET A 144 -5.55 11.43 -9.13
C MET A 144 -5.27 12.46 -8.04
N SER A 145 -6.19 13.40 -7.87
CA SER A 145 -6.23 14.29 -6.71
C SER A 145 -6.45 13.49 -5.41
N ASN A 146 -6.14 14.08 -4.27
CA ASN A 146 -6.40 13.43 -2.97
C ASN A 146 -7.88 13.14 -2.75
N GLU A 147 -8.78 13.99 -3.26
CA GLU A 147 -10.23 13.77 -3.16
C GLU A 147 -10.68 12.57 -4.01
N GLU A 148 -10.16 12.43 -5.24
CA GLU A 148 -10.45 11.26 -6.08
C GLU A 148 -9.91 9.97 -5.47
N LYS A 149 -8.72 9.99 -4.86
CA LYS A 149 -8.12 8.83 -4.17
C LYS A 149 -8.97 8.33 -3.02
N LYS A 150 -9.65 9.23 -2.29
CA LYS A 150 -10.56 8.88 -1.18
C LYS A 150 -11.80 8.11 -1.64
N GLU A 151 -12.18 8.19 -2.93
CA GLU A 151 -13.28 7.39 -3.46
C GLU A 151 -12.94 5.89 -3.55
N TYR A 152 -11.65 5.55 -3.65
CA TYR A 152 -11.18 4.16 -3.73
C TYR A 152 -11.02 3.58 -2.33
N LYS A 153 -12.13 3.13 -1.74
CA LYS A 153 -12.19 2.70 -0.33
C LYS A 153 -11.93 1.21 -0.13
N TYR A 154 -12.07 0.41 -1.18
CA TYR A 154 -11.94 -1.04 -1.10
C TYR A 154 -10.58 -1.51 -1.61
N ARG A 155 -10.02 -2.49 -0.89
CA ARG A 155 -8.81 -3.22 -1.30
C ARG A 155 -9.06 -4.72 -1.19
N ARG A 156 -8.80 -5.46 -2.26
CA ARG A 156 -8.57 -6.89 -2.16
C ARG A 156 -7.08 -7.15 -2.15
N VAL A 157 -6.60 -7.81 -1.13
CA VAL A 157 -5.19 -8.18 -0.96
C VAL A 157 -5.08 -9.67 -1.08
N VAL A 158 -4.14 -10.15 -1.88
CA VAL A 158 -3.85 -11.57 -2.08
C VAL A 158 -2.37 -11.80 -1.84
N LEU A 159 -2.05 -12.71 -0.94
CA LEU A 159 -0.69 -13.15 -0.66
C LEU A 159 -0.41 -14.45 -1.41
N TYR A 160 0.75 -14.52 -2.05
CA TYR A 160 1.16 -15.65 -2.85
C TYR A 160 2.46 -16.27 -2.34
N ASP A 161 2.48 -17.61 -2.32
CA ASP A 161 3.72 -18.39 -2.33
C ASP A 161 4.00 -18.88 -3.74
N LEU A 162 5.28 -18.91 -4.12
CA LEU A 162 5.71 -19.46 -5.39
C LEU A 162 5.73 -21.00 -5.34
N THR A 163 5.44 -21.60 -6.49
CA THR A 163 5.67 -23.04 -6.69
C THR A 163 7.12 -23.29 -7.09
N ASP A 164 7.47 -24.56 -7.30
CA ASP A 164 8.79 -24.99 -7.80
C ASP A 164 9.13 -24.39 -9.20
N ALA A 165 8.12 -23.88 -9.93
CA ALA A 165 8.33 -23.12 -11.17
C ALA A 165 9.13 -21.81 -10.97
N GLY A 166 9.10 -21.26 -9.75
CA GLY A 166 9.95 -20.17 -9.31
C GLY A 166 9.53 -18.78 -9.76
N GLU A 167 10.27 -17.78 -9.27
CA GLU A 167 10.00 -16.36 -9.46
C GLU A 167 9.88 -15.95 -10.93
N GLN A 168 10.74 -16.46 -11.79
CA GLN A 168 10.73 -16.08 -13.21
C GLN A 168 9.42 -16.49 -13.89
N ALA A 169 8.90 -17.67 -13.61
CA ALA A 169 7.64 -18.15 -14.16
C ALA A 169 6.46 -17.32 -13.64
N PHE A 170 6.45 -17.00 -12.35
CA PHE A 170 5.45 -16.14 -11.74
C PHE A 170 5.41 -14.74 -12.39
N LEU A 171 6.55 -14.08 -12.49
CA LEU A 171 6.65 -12.75 -13.08
C LEU A 171 6.31 -12.74 -14.58
N ALA A 172 6.71 -13.80 -15.32
CA ALA A 172 6.31 -13.96 -16.72
C ALA A 172 4.78 -14.10 -16.86
N ASN A 173 4.13 -14.82 -15.94
CA ASN A 173 2.68 -14.91 -15.88
C ASN A 173 2.03 -13.57 -15.56
N GLN A 174 2.53 -12.82 -14.57
CA GLN A 174 2.03 -11.47 -14.26
C GLN A 174 2.13 -10.56 -15.48
N LYS A 175 3.26 -10.61 -16.19
CA LYS A 175 3.44 -9.82 -17.41
C LYS A 175 2.45 -10.21 -18.51
N PHE A 176 2.19 -11.49 -18.71
CA PHE A 176 1.19 -11.95 -19.66
C PHE A 176 -0.20 -11.38 -19.35
N TRP A 177 -0.63 -11.37 -18.07
CA TRP A 177 -1.90 -10.77 -17.65
C TRP A 177 -1.96 -9.28 -17.96
N ILE A 178 -0.88 -8.55 -17.67
CA ILE A 178 -0.78 -7.12 -17.93
C ILE A 178 -0.88 -6.80 -19.42
N ASP A 179 -0.14 -7.54 -20.25
CA ASP A 179 -0.10 -7.32 -21.69
C ASP A 179 -1.46 -7.67 -22.32
N SER A 180 -2.08 -8.79 -21.94
CA SER A 180 -3.43 -9.16 -22.35
C SER A 180 -4.48 -8.11 -21.96
N ASP A 181 -4.42 -7.59 -20.73
CA ASP A 181 -5.34 -6.54 -20.27
C ASP A 181 -5.24 -5.27 -21.12
N LYS A 182 -4.03 -4.86 -21.49
CA LYS A 182 -3.80 -3.70 -22.38
C LYS A 182 -4.39 -3.93 -23.77
N GLU A 183 -4.19 -5.11 -24.34
CA GLU A 183 -4.71 -5.47 -25.67
C GLU A 183 -6.23 -5.55 -25.68
N LEU A 184 -6.83 -6.11 -24.62
CA LEU A 184 -8.29 -6.25 -24.49
C LEU A 184 -9.00 -4.99 -23.97
N GLY A 185 -8.25 -3.94 -23.66
CA GLY A 185 -8.81 -2.71 -23.07
C GLY A 185 -9.44 -2.95 -21.70
N VAL A 186 -8.84 -3.84 -20.92
CA VAL A 186 -9.21 -4.06 -19.52
C VAL A 186 -8.43 -3.07 -18.67
N ASP A 187 -9.15 -2.18 -17.99
CA ASP A 187 -8.55 -1.18 -17.12
C ASP A 187 -8.96 -1.41 -15.66
N TYR A 188 -8.00 -1.53 -14.78
CA TYR A 188 -8.19 -1.58 -13.34
C TYR A 188 -6.89 -1.26 -12.59
N LEU A 189 -7.03 -0.90 -11.32
CA LEU A 189 -5.91 -0.50 -10.47
C LEU A 189 -5.42 -1.68 -9.64
N TYR A 190 -4.14 -1.97 -9.75
CA TYR A 190 -3.49 -3.00 -8.94
C TYR A 190 -2.02 -2.70 -8.72
N ALA A 191 -1.49 -3.20 -7.60
CA ALA A 191 -0.11 -3.13 -7.22
C ALA A 191 0.43 -4.53 -6.92
N LEU A 192 1.48 -4.96 -7.60
CA LEU A 192 2.26 -6.12 -7.21
C LEU A 192 3.43 -5.67 -6.34
N MET A 193 3.60 -6.31 -5.20
CA MET A 193 4.61 -5.96 -4.21
C MET A 193 5.42 -7.19 -3.81
N LYS A 194 6.72 -6.98 -3.59
CA LYS A 194 7.65 -7.98 -3.07
C LYS A 194 7.99 -7.68 -1.62
N PRO A 195 7.99 -8.68 -0.71
CA PRO A 195 8.37 -8.45 0.67
C PRO A 195 9.86 -8.10 0.79
N VAL A 196 10.16 -7.14 1.67
CA VAL A 196 11.52 -6.79 2.09
C VAL A 196 11.83 -7.50 3.39
N PHE A 197 10.85 -7.58 4.33
CA PHE A 197 10.98 -8.37 5.56
C PHE A 197 9.62 -8.73 6.18
N ALA A 198 9.66 -9.69 7.12
CA ALA A 198 8.62 -10.08 8.08
C ALA A 198 7.31 -10.59 7.45
N THR A 199 7.42 -11.45 6.42
CA THR A 199 6.26 -12.19 5.88
C THR A 199 6.70 -13.58 5.44
N ASP A 200 5.74 -14.51 5.44
CA ASP A 200 5.91 -15.86 4.94
C ASP A 200 5.51 -15.97 3.46
N ALA A 201 4.89 -14.92 2.88
CA ALA A 201 4.51 -14.90 1.47
C ALA A 201 5.63 -14.32 0.59
N ASP A 202 5.75 -14.84 -0.64
CA ASP A 202 6.73 -14.39 -1.63
C ASP A 202 6.29 -13.10 -2.35
N TYR A 203 4.97 -12.90 -2.52
CA TYR A 203 4.39 -11.72 -3.18
C TYR A 203 3.06 -11.31 -2.57
N MET A 204 2.74 -10.02 -2.70
CA MET A 204 1.45 -9.45 -2.37
C MET A 204 0.87 -8.70 -3.58
N LEU A 205 -0.36 -9.05 -3.98
CA LEU A 205 -1.14 -8.32 -4.97
C LEU A 205 -2.24 -7.53 -4.27
N VAL A 206 -2.32 -6.23 -4.52
CA VAL A 206 -3.38 -5.37 -4.02
C VAL A 206 -4.19 -4.84 -5.19
N LEU A 207 -5.48 -5.14 -5.21
CA LEU A 207 -6.43 -4.60 -6.18
C LEU A 207 -7.24 -3.49 -5.50
N LEU A 208 -7.43 -2.37 -6.22
CA LEU A 208 -8.11 -1.19 -5.72
C LEU A 208 -9.43 -1.00 -6.45
N ASP A 209 -10.49 -0.70 -5.69
CA ASP A 209 -11.76 -0.29 -6.27
C ASP A 209 -12.49 0.70 -5.33
N LYS A 210 -13.56 1.35 -5.81
CA LYS A 210 -14.35 2.30 -5.01
C LYS A 210 -15.11 1.60 -3.90
N SER A 211 -15.64 0.41 -4.18
CA SER A 211 -16.36 -0.41 -3.22
C SER A 211 -16.18 -1.89 -3.53
N ARG A 212 -16.55 -2.76 -2.60
CA ARG A 212 -16.61 -4.21 -2.83
C ARG A 212 -17.58 -4.57 -3.97
N PHE A 213 -18.71 -3.86 -4.07
CA PHE A 213 -19.66 -4.09 -5.14
C PHE A 213 -19.08 -3.75 -6.51
N ASP A 214 -18.40 -2.58 -6.63
CA ASP A 214 -17.73 -2.18 -7.86
C ASP A 214 -16.62 -3.17 -8.23
N TYR A 215 -15.86 -3.63 -7.24
CA TYR A 215 -14.84 -4.66 -7.44
C TYR A 215 -15.42 -5.92 -8.11
N HIS A 216 -16.49 -6.50 -7.55
CA HIS A 216 -17.09 -7.73 -8.09
C HIS A 216 -17.72 -7.51 -9.46
N LYS A 217 -18.37 -6.38 -9.69
CA LYS A 217 -18.91 -6.02 -10.99
C LYS A 217 -17.79 -5.87 -12.03
N ASN A 218 -16.78 -5.07 -11.71
CA ASN A 218 -15.65 -4.84 -12.59
C ASN A 218 -14.84 -6.12 -12.83
N TRP A 219 -14.75 -7.01 -11.82
CA TRP A 219 -14.12 -8.32 -11.97
C TRP A 219 -14.86 -9.18 -12.98
N SER A 220 -16.19 -9.28 -12.92
CA SER A 220 -16.98 -10.02 -13.90
C SER A 220 -16.75 -9.48 -15.31
N ASP A 221 -16.90 -8.17 -15.51
CA ASP A 221 -16.71 -7.53 -16.79
C ASP A 221 -15.28 -7.76 -17.37
N ARG A 222 -14.27 -7.77 -16.50
CA ARG A 222 -12.88 -8.08 -16.88
C ARG A 222 -12.70 -9.54 -17.33
N MET A 223 -13.24 -10.47 -16.55
CA MET A 223 -13.14 -11.90 -16.87
C MET A 223 -13.89 -12.23 -18.15
N ASP A 224 -15.06 -11.63 -18.39
CA ASP A 224 -15.80 -11.81 -19.64
C ASP A 224 -14.98 -11.35 -20.86
N LYS A 225 -14.29 -10.22 -20.78
CA LYS A 225 -13.38 -9.75 -21.82
C LYS A 225 -12.21 -10.70 -22.05
N ARG A 226 -11.52 -11.09 -20.97
CA ARG A 226 -10.37 -11.99 -21.02
C ARG A 226 -10.74 -13.34 -21.64
N PHE A 227 -11.82 -13.97 -21.17
CA PHE A 227 -12.26 -15.25 -21.67
C PHE A 227 -12.91 -15.20 -23.07
N SER A 228 -13.14 -14.02 -23.63
CA SER A 228 -13.50 -13.88 -25.04
C SER A 228 -12.31 -14.01 -25.99
N ASP A 229 -11.07 -13.98 -25.46
CA ASP A 229 -9.82 -14.10 -26.20
C ASP A 229 -9.25 -15.52 -26.15
N GLU A 230 -8.93 -16.09 -27.32
CA GLU A 230 -8.46 -17.48 -27.44
C GLU A 230 -7.05 -17.67 -26.86
N ASP A 231 -6.16 -16.69 -27.03
CA ASP A 231 -4.79 -16.76 -26.53
C ASP A 231 -4.76 -16.65 -25.00
N PHE A 232 -5.63 -15.78 -24.44
CA PHE A 232 -5.81 -15.70 -22.99
C PHE A 232 -6.31 -17.05 -22.44
N ASN A 233 -7.33 -17.65 -23.04
CA ASN A 233 -7.88 -18.93 -22.61
C ASN A 233 -6.82 -20.05 -22.62
N ALA A 234 -6.04 -20.15 -23.70
CA ALA A 234 -5.01 -21.17 -23.82
C ALA A 234 -3.91 -21.03 -22.75
N ASN A 235 -3.53 -19.79 -22.41
CA ASN A 235 -2.56 -19.55 -21.34
C ASN A 235 -3.16 -19.81 -19.94
N TYR A 236 -4.40 -19.41 -19.73
CA TYR A 236 -5.11 -19.66 -18.47
C TYR A 236 -5.22 -21.17 -18.18
N GLU A 237 -5.65 -21.96 -19.16
CA GLU A 237 -5.71 -23.44 -19.03
C GLU A 237 -4.33 -24.06 -18.72
N LYS A 238 -3.26 -23.51 -19.28
CA LYS A 238 -1.90 -23.99 -18.99
C LYS A 238 -1.52 -23.72 -17.52
N ILE A 239 -1.84 -22.54 -17.01
CA ILE A 239 -1.54 -22.14 -15.62
C ILE A 239 -2.41 -22.92 -14.63
N GLU A 240 -3.67 -23.21 -14.96
CA GLU A 240 -4.51 -24.09 -14.13
C GLU A 240 -3.93 -25.51 -13.98
N LYS A 241 -3.29 -26.02 -15.04
CA LYS A 241 -2.68 -27.37 -15.02
C LYS A 241 -1.34 -27.41 -14.29
N ASP A 242 -0.59 -26.31 -14.36
CA ASP A 242 0.74 -26.19 -13.75
C ASP A 242 0.87 -24.79 -13.11
N PRO A 243 0.31 -24.60 -11.92
CA PRO A 243 0.25 -23.30 -11.28
C PRO A 243 1.63 -22.82 -10.86
N VAL A 244 1.93 -21.55 -11.16
CA VAL A 244 3.22 -20.87 -10.82
C VAL A 244 3.23 -20.30 -9.40
N SER A 245 2.08 -20.23 -8.76
CA SER A 245 1.92 -19.77 -7.37
C SER A 245 0.67 -20.35 -6.73
N SER A 246 0.62 -20.32 -5.41
CA SER A 246 -0.57 -20.63 -4.61
C SER A 246 -0.96 -19.42 -3.76
N VAL A 247 -2.26 -19.28 -3.51
CA VAL A 247 -2.76 -18.26 -2.59
C VAL A 247 -2.59 -18.74 -1.15
N VAL A 248 -1.85 -17.96 -0.36
CA VAL A 248 -1.63 -18.23 1.07
C VAL A 248 -2.76 -17.62 1.90
N GLU A 249 -3.09 -16.37 1.61
CA GLU A 249 -4.09 -15.62 2.35
C GLU A 249 -4.75 -14.57 1.45
N GLU A 250 -6.01 -14.26 1.75
CA GLU A 250 -6.76 -13.17 1.12
C GLU A 250 -7.41 -12.27 2.16
N TRP A 251 -7.36 -10.95 1.91
CA TRP A 251 -8.05 -9.96 2.72
C TRP A 251 -8.96 -9.09 1.87
N ASN A 252 -10.11 -8.75 2.44
CA ASN A 252 -10.97 -7.67 1.95
C ASN A 252 -10.88 -6.55 2.96
N LEU A 253 -10.39 -5.40 2.54
CA LEU A 253 -10.09 -4.26 3.39
C LEU A 253 -10.93 -3.05 2.98
N ASN A 254 -11.46 -2.34 3.97
CA ASN A 254 -12.13 -1.06 3.80
C ASN A 254 -11.28 0.05 4.42
N LEU A 255 -11.10 1.14 3.67
CA LEU A 255 -10.44 2.35 4.15
C LEU A 255 -11.30 3.01 5.24
N LEU A 256 -10.69 3.35 6.35
CA LEU A 256 -11.27 4.18 7.40
C LEU A 256 -10.93 5.65 7.11
N GLU A 257 -11.88 6.38 6.52
CA GLU A 257 -11.66 7.74 5.97
C GLU A 257 -11.26 8.77 7.03
N GLU A 258 -11.73 8.58 8.26
CA GLU A 258 -11.40 9.42 9.41
C GLU A 258 -9.95 9.23 9.91
N PHE A 259 -9.26 8.16 9.48
CA PHE A 259 -7.90 7.81 9.93
C PHE A 259 -6.88 7.87 8.78
N ILE A 260 -6.82 9.04 8.13
CA ILE A 260 -5.84 9.40 7.09
C ILE A 260 -4.96 10.53 7.64
N TYR A 261 -3.67 10.28 7.77
CA TYR A 261 -2.75 11.18 8.47
C TYR A 261 -1.63 11.74 7.59
#